data_57f95ad72fc976c8af48a6c14472851a
#
_entry.id   57f95ad72fc976c8af48a6c14472851a
#
_cell.length_a   1.000
_cell.length_b   1.000
_cell.length_c   1.000
_cell.angle_alpha   90.00
_cell.angle_beta   90.00
_cell.angle_gamma   90.00
#
_symmetry.space_group_name_H-M   'P 1'
#
loop_
_entity.id
_entity.type
_entity.pdbx_description
1 polymer ?
#
loop_
_entity_poly.entity_id
_entity_poly.type
_entity_poly.pdbx_seq_one_letter_code
_entity_poly.pdbx_strand_id
1 'polypeptide(L)'
;MAAFAADSEPSEAELTAGVEDHRKFYFAETDNKELKITDRRTVVIYTENLAEQAEAAWIGSVGPWYPQSVTWKFKMPVGVSVPNLKESELTILEENHVNWVTNEYKKNYIKNGCCADGEWIDTILGDDWIAKTMREKLYNIFTSNETIPYTDAGFTIVAAGVFETLDQAADYGIIATDPESGAGVYNVSVPKRSAATDQQAALRQMPDIPWEAQLAVPSMV
;
A
#
# COMPACT_ATOMS: atom_id res chain seq x y z
N MET A 1 1.01 -11.67 3.80
CA MET A 1 1.38 -10.73 4.87
C MET A 1 2.00 -11.56 5.97
N ALA A 2 3.24 -11.31 6.35
CA ALA A 2 3.89 -12.00 7.46
C ALA A 2 3.98 -11.00 8.63
N ALA A 3 3.41 -11.35 9.76
CA ALA A 3 3.58 -10.62 11.00
C ALA A 3 4.65 -11.35 11.83
N PHE A 4 5.58 -10.62 12.36
CA PHE A 4 6.58 -11.12 13.30
C PHE A 4 6.38 -10.40 14.62
N ALA A 5 6.04 -11.16 15.67
CA ALA A 5 6.14 -10.69 17.04
C ALA A 5 7.62 -10.91 17.47
N ALA A 6 8.29 -9.84 17.83
CA ALA A 6 9.63 -9.93 18.39
C ALA A 6 9.58 -9.62 19.89
N ASP A 7 10.02 -10.56 20.72
CA ASP A 7 10.21 -10.36 22.18
C ASP A 7 11.37 -9.38 22.49
N SER A 8 11.94 -8.77 21.45
CA SER A 8 13.03 -7.80 21.52
C SER A 8 12.91 -6.85 20.33
N GLU A 9 13.50 -5.67 20.43
CA GLU A 9 13.63 -4.76 19.28
C GLU A 9 14.09 -5.55 18.06
N PRO A 10 13.34 -5.46 16.92
CA PRO A 10 13.75 -6.17 15.72
C PRO A 10 15.15 -5.71 15.34
N SER A 11 16.02 -6.66 15.05
CA SER A 11 17.39 -6.33 14.65
C SER A 11 17.37 -5.51 13.36
N GLU A 12 18.36 -4.64 13.19
CA GLU A 12 18.51 -3.82 11.97
C GLU A 12 18.53 -4.71 10.70
N ALA A 13 19.02 -5.94 10.81
CA ALA A 13 19.01 -6.92 9.74
C ALA A 13 17.61 -7.49 9.43
N GLU A 14 16.73 -7.62 10.42
CA GLU A 14 15.34 -8.06 10.22
C GLU A 14 14.50 -6.94 9.60
N LEU A 15 14.78 -5.69 9.94
CA LEU A 15 14.12 -4.52 9.37
C LEU A 15 14.59 -4.22 7.95
N THR A 16 15.88 -4.39 7.66
CA THR A 16 16.44 -4.20 6.31
C THR A 16 16.11 -5.34 5.36
N ALA A 17 15.88 -6.57 5.84
CA ALA A 17 15.40 -7.67 5.02
C ALA A 17 14.03 -7.38 4.37
N GLY A 18 13.22 -6.47 4.95
CA GLY A 18 11.98 -5.96 4.37
C GLY A 18 12.20 -5.02 3.19
N VAL A 19 13.23 -4.21 3.23
CA VAL A 19 13.56 -3.20 2.21
C VAL A 19 13.86 -3.83 0.84
N GLU A 20 14.48 -5.00 0.82
CA GLU A 20 14.83 -5.69 -0.43
C GLU A 20 13.65 -6.45 -1.06
N ASP A 21 12.63 -6.83 -0.30
CA ASP A 21 11.44 -7.50 -0.83
C ASP A 21 10.21 -6.58 -0.84
N HIS A 22 10.05 -5.82 -1.92
CA HIS A 22 8.92 -4.91 -2.15
C HIS A 22 7.52 -5.59 -2.13
N ARG A 23 7.43 -6.88 -1.81
CA ARG A 23 6.18 -7.64 -1.72
C ARG A 23 5.76 -7.95 -0.30
N LYS A 24 6.55 -7.55 0.70
CA LYS A 24 6.28 -7.83 2.11
C LYS A 24 6.13 -6.57 2.93
N PHE A 25 5.26 -6.64 3.92
CA PHE A 25 5.18 -5.68 5.01
C PHE A 25 5.62 -6.37 6.29
N TYR A 26 6.34 -5.64 7.12
CA TYR A 26 6.75 -6.07 8.44
C TYR A 26 5.96 -5.28 9.47
N PHE A 27 5.25 -5.99 10.33
CA PHE A 27 4.57 -5.40 11.47
C PHE A 27 5.34 -5.81 12.72
N ALA A 28 5.73 -4.85 13.52
CA ALA A 28 6.47 -5.04 14.74
C ALA A 28 5.81 -4.25 15.88
N GLU A 29 5.90 -4.78 17.09
CA GLU A 29 5.54 -4.03 18.30
C GLU A 29 6.80 -3.62 19.07
N THR A 30 6.69 -2.57 19.86
CA THR A 30 7.79 -2.07 20.69
C THR A 30 7.27 -1.46 21.98
N ASP A 31 8.05 -1.56 23.04
CA ASP A 31 7.88 -0.82 24.30
C ASP A 31 8.86 0.37 24.40
N ASN A 32 9.72 0.54 23.39
CA ASN A 32 10.64 1.65 23.29
C ASN A 32 10.00 2.86 22.61
N LYS A 33 9.76 3.93 23.37
CA LYS A 33 9.16 5.19 22.89
C LYS A 33 10.06 5.98 21.94
N GLU A 34 11.37 5.78 22.02
CA GLU A 34 12.38 6.49 21.24
C GLU A 34 12.81 5.70 19.97
N LEU A 35 12.19 4.55 19.72
CA LEU A 35 12.50 3.75 18.54
C LEU A 35 12.27 4.55 17.26
N LYS A 36 13.30 4.67 16.45
CA LYS A 36 13.26 5.36 15.16
C LYS A 36 13.71 4.45 14.04
N ILE A 37 12.80 4.19 13.13
CA ILE A 37 13.02 3.41 11.91
C ILE A 37 12.59 4.28 10.74
N THR A 38 13.17 4.08 9.56
CA THR A 38 12.86 4.86 8.35
C THR A 38 12.55 3.98 7.16
N ASP A 39 12.06 2.76 7.41
CA ASP A 39 11.72 1.82 6.36
C ASP A 39 10.27 1.99 5.89
N ARG A 40 10.07 2.04 4.57
CA ARG A 40 8.77 2.26 3.92
C ARG A 40 7.80 1.09 4.11
N ARG A 41 8.28 -0.11 4.44
CA ARG A 41 7.45 -1.32 4.55
C ARG A 41 7.41 -1.91 5.95
N THR A 42 7.97 -1.20 6.90
CA THR A 42 7.90 -1.54 8.32
C THR A 42 6.83 -0.69 8.98
N VAL A 43 5.96 -1.33 9.74
CA VAL A 43 4.91 -0.71 10.54
C VAL A 43 5.17 -1.04 11.99
N VAL A 44 5.32 -0.02 12.82
CA VAL A 44 5.62 -0.19 14.25
C VAL A 44 4.42 0.27 15.07
N ILE A 45 4.03 -0.54 16.06
CA ILE A 45 3.03 -0.19 17.06
C ILE A 45 3.66 -0.20 18.45
N TYR A 46 3.43 0.87 19.20
CA TYR A 46 3.85 0.96 20.59
C TYR A 46 2.84 0.28 21.51
N THR A 47 3.33 -0.54 22.42
CA THR A 47 2.56 -1.15 23.51
C THR A 47 3.39 -1.21 24.79
N GLU A 48 2.77 -1.10 25.96
CA GLU A 48 3.44 -1.33 27.25
C GLU A 48 3.51 -2.82 27.60
N ASN A 49 2.81 -3.67 26.86
CA ASN A 49 2.74 -5.11 27.12
C ASN A 49 2.88 -5.93 25.84
N LEU A 50 4.08 -6.33 25.53
CA LEU A 50 4.41 -7.12 24.33
C LEU A 50 3.70 -8.49 24.28
N ALA A 51 3.17 -8.99 25.41
CA ALA A 51 2.40 -10.24 25.42
C ALA A 51 1.01 -10.11 24.76
N GLU A 52 0.55 -8.91 24.48
CA GLU A 52 -0.73 -8.66 23.81
C GLU A 52 -0.69 -8.84 22.30
N GLN A 53 0.52 -8.90 21.71
CA GLN A 53 0.73 -9.03 20.25
C GLN A 53 -0.09 -8.00 19.48
N ALA A 54 0.13 -6.73 19.80
CA ALA A 54 -0.65 -5.60 19.30
C ALA A 54 -0.64 -5.50 17.77
N GLU A 55 0.49 -5.80 17.13
CA GLU A 55 0.65 -5.84 15.68
C GLU A 55 -0.23 -6.92 15.02
N ALA A 56 -0.31 -8.10 15.63
CA ALA A 56 -1.14 -9.20 15.13
C ALA A 56 -2.64 -8.89 15.31
N ALA A 57 -3.03 -8.32 16.46
CA ALA A 57 -4.39 -7.88 16.73
C ALA A 57 -4.84 -6.79 15.73
N TRP A 58 -3.93 -5.85 15.39
CA TRP A 58 -4.20 -4.81 14.42
C TRP A 58 -4.42 -5.40 13.01
N ILE A 59 -3.52 -6.26 12.54
CA ILE A 59 -3.68 -6.97 11.26
C ILE A 59 -5.02 -7.73 11.24
N GLY A 60 -5.35 -8.43 12.31
CA GLY A 60 -6.61 -9.16 12.45
C GLY A 60 -7.85 -8.25 12.35
N SER A 61 -7.76 -7.02 12.85
CA SER A 61 -8.85 -6.03 12.77
C SER A 61 -9.11 -5.54 11.34
N VAL A 62 -8.12 -5.61 10.46
CA VAL A 62 -8.22 -5.26 9.03
C VAL A 62 -8.64 -6.45 8.17
N GLY A 63 -8.44 -7.69 8.65
CA GLY A 63 -8.65 -8.93 7.91
C GLY A 63 -9.98 -9.08 7.18
N PRO A 64 -11.14 -8.56 7.69
CA PRO A 64 -12.42 -8.62 6.99
C PRO A 64 -12.51 -7.73 5.73
N TRP A 65 -11.56 -6.84 5.52
CA TRP A 65 -11.56 -5.82 4.49
C TRP A 65 -10.48 -6.09 3.43
N TYR A 66 -10.59 -5.42 2.28
CA TYR A 66 -9.50 -5.38 1.31
C TYR A 66 -8.42 -4.42 1.81
N PRO A 67 -7.21 -4.91 2.18
CA PRO A 67 -6.20 -4.09 2.86
C PRO A 67 -5.74 -2.86 2.08
N GLN A 68 -5.82 -2.91 0.75
CA GLN A 68 -5.42 -1.82 -0.15
C GLN A 68 -6.46 -0.69 -0.25
N SER A 69 -7.70 -0.92 0.19
CA SER A 69 -8.80 0.05 0.06
C SER A 69 -9.43 0.43 1.40
N VAL A 70 -8.79 0.07 2.49
CA VAL A 70 -9.28 0.34 3.84
C VAL A 70 -8.28 1.23 4.59
N THR A 71 -8.78 2.26 5.25
CA THR A 71 -7.95 3.05 6.17
C THR A 71 -7.48 2.20 7.32
N TRP A 72 -6.18 2.14 7.55
CA TRP A 72 -5.57 1.40 8.66
C TRP A 72 -5.70 2.13 10.00
N LYS A 73 -5.86 3.44 9.98
CA LYS A 73 -6.27 4.26 11.12
C LYS A 73 -7.68 3.88 11.59
N PHE A 74 -8.02 4.19 12.84
CA PHE A 74 -9.33 3.94 13.45
C PHE A 74 -9.76 2.47 13.53
N LYS A 75 -8.86 1.53 13.35
CA LYS A 75 -9.14 0.11 13.60
C LYS A 75 -9.08 -0.18 15.09
N MET A 76 -9.96 -1.08 15.54
CA MET A 76 -10.08 -1.45 16.95
C MET A 76 -9.48 -2.83 17.17
N PRO A 77 -8.18 -2.92 17.53
CA PRO A 77 -7.56 -4.20 17.82
C PRO A 77 -8.15 -4.77 19.12
N VAL A 78 -8.57 -6.02 19.07
CA VAL A 78 -9.16 -6.70 20.21
C VAL A 78 -8.08 -7.25 21.12
N GLY A 79 -8.19 -7.01 22.42
CA GLY A 79 -7.24 -7.53 23.40
C GLY A 79 -5.99 -6.69 23.61
N VAL A 80 -5.93 -5.50 23.00
CA VAL A 80 -4.81 -4.56 23.15
C VAL A 80 -5.19 -3.45 24.12
N SER A 81 -4.34 -3.22 25.11
CA SER A 81 -4.50 -2.17 26.11
C SER A 81 -4.13 -0.80 25.54
N VAL A 82 -4.74 0.23 26.08
CA VAL A 82 -4.35 1.62 25.79
C VAL A 82 -3.16 1.98 26.66
N PRO A 83 -2.00 2.35 26.09
CA PRO A 83 -0.85 2.74 26.88
C PRO A 83 -1.08 4.06 27.63
N ASN A 84 -0.48 4.17 28.81
CA ASN A 84 -0.57 5.40 29.62
C ASN A 84 0.57 6.36 29.26
N LEU A 85 0.37 7.16 28.22
CA LEU A 85 1.36 8.06 27.64
C LEU A 85 1.11 9.51 28.06
N LYS A 86 2.19 10.22 28.31
CA LYS A 86 2.19 11.69 28.49
C LYS A 86 2.22 12.39 27.15
N GLU A 87 1.79 13.63 27.08
CA GLU A 87 1.78 14.44 25.86
C GLU A 87 3.16 14.50 25.18
N SER A 88 4.24 14.64 25.95
CA SER A 88 5.61 14.64 25.41
C SER A 88 6.01 13.29 24.80
N GLU A 89 5.51 12.19 25.32
CA GLU A 89 5.77 10.84 24.79
C GLU A 89 4.97 10.59 23.53
N LEU A 90 3.74 11.10 23.45
CA LEU A 90 2.92 11.07 22.23
C LEU A 90 3.60 11.82 21.10
N THR A 91 4.16 13.00 21.38
CA THR A 91 4.93 13.78 20.40
C THR A 91 6.12 12.98 19.84
N ILE A 92 6.86 12.27 20.70
CA ILE A 92 7.99 11.45 20.27
C ILE A 92 7.51 10.30 19.34
N LEU A 93 6.43 9.62 19.69
CA LEU A 93 5.86 8.55 18.86
C LEU A 93 5.38 9.10 17.51
N GLU A 94 4.75 10.28 17.47
CA GLU A 94 4.32 10.94 16.24
C GLU A 94 5.50 11.33 15.35
N GLU A 95 6.54 11.93 15.91
CA GLU A 95 7.76 12.30 15.17
C GLU A 95 8.52 11.10 14.62
N ASN A 96 8.43 9.95 15.28
CA ASN A 96 9.07 8.70 14.87
C ASN A 96 8.15 7.80 14.03
N HIS A 97 6.94 8.27 13.68
CA HIS A 97 5.95 7.51 12.91
C HIS A 97 5.56 6.15 13.53
N VAL A 98 5.61 6.07 14.85
CA VAL A 98 5.18 4.89 15.59
C VAL A 98 3.68 4.99 15.86
N ASN A 99 2.95 3.92 15.58
CA ASN A 99 1.51 3.85 15.82
C ASN A 99 1.23 3.42 17.26
N TRP A 100 0.07 3.75 17.80
CA TRP A 100 -0.36 3.30 19.13
C TRP A 100 -1.87 3.21 19.23
N VAL A 101 -2.36 2.49 20.24
CA VAL A 101 -3.79 2.46 20.57
C VAL A 101 -4.12 3.65 21.46
N THR A 102 -5.15 4.39 21.12
CA THR A 102 -5.69 5.48 21.93
C THR A 102 -7.13 5.21 22.32
N ASN A 103 -7.64 5.94 23.32
CA ASN A 103 -9.04 5.89 23.71
C ASN A 103 -9.67 7.27 23.59
N GLU A 104 -10.65 7.39 22.73
CA GLU A 104 -11.48 8.58 22.62
C GLU A 104 -12.96 8.16 22.57
N TYR A 105 -13.82 8.90 23.24
CA TYR A 105 -15.26 8.62 23.33
C TYR A 105 -15.57 7.17 23.76
N LYS A 106 -14.76 6.60 24.66
CA LYS A 106 -14.88 5.21 25.16
C LYS A 106 -14.63 4.14 24.09
N LYS A 107 -13.93 4.46 23.03
CA LYS A 107 -13.52 3.50 22.00
C LYS A 107 -12.00 3.46 21.91
N ASN A 108 -11.45 2.26 21.95
CA ASN A 108 -10.02 2.03 21.70
C ASN A 108 -9.81 1.87 20.20
N TYR A 109 -8.88 2.62 19.63
CA TYR A 109 -8.55 2.52 18.22
C TYR A 109 -7.09 2.90 17.95
N ILE A 110 -6.58 2.49 16.79
CA ILE A 110 -5.25 2.88 16.32
C ILE A 110 -5.27 4.36 15.91
N LYS A 111 -4.38 5.16 16.51
CA LYS A 111 -4.31 6.62 16.30
C LYS A 111 -3.86 7.00 14.90
N ASN A 112 -2.82 6.33 14.39
CA ASN A 112 -2.27 6.55 13.07
C ASN A 112 -2.54 5.32 12.17
N GLY A 113 -1.83 5.18 11.09
CA GLY A 113 -1.95 4.07 10.13
C GLY A 113 -0.83 4.21 9.13
N CYS A 114 0.37 4.58 9.64
CA CYS A 114 1.54 4.89 8.84
C CYS A 114 2.65 3.85 9.00
N CYS A 115 3.48 3.78 8.00
CA CYS A 115 4.76 3.08 8.02
C CYS A 115 5.82 3.92 8.72
N ALA A 116 6.97 3.33 9.01
CA ALA A 116 8.05 3.96 9.76
C ALA A 116 8.73 5.14 9.02
N ASP A 117 8.51 5.30 7.72
CA ASP A 117 8.91 6.48 6.94
C ASP A 117 7.86 7.61 6.94
N GLY A 118 6.68 7.37 7.53
CA GLY A 118 5.56 8.30 7.58
C GLY A 118 4.52 8.16 6.48
N GLU A 119 4.77 7.31 5.47
CA GLU A 119 3.79 7.06 4.42
C GLU A 119 2.61 6.22 4.95
N TRP A 120 1.43 6.38 4.36
CA TRP A 120 0.25 5.63 4.78
C TRP A 120 0.30 4.18 4.26
N ILE A 121 -0.10 3.23 5.12
CA ILE A 121 -0.10 1.80 4.78
C ILE A 121 -1.00 1.51 3.59
N ASP A 122 -2.18 2.11 3.53
CA ASP A 122 -3.15 1.94 2.44
C ASP A 122 -2.64 2.48 1.11
N THR A 123 -1.91 3.60 1.11
CA THR A 123 -1.24 4.14 -0.07
C THR A 123 -0.27 3.14 -0.68
N ILE A 124 0.64 2.58 0.13
CA ILE A 124 1.64 1.62 -0.35
C ILE A 124 0.98 0.31 -0.83
N LEU A 125 -0.03 -0.17 -0.10
CA LEU A 125 -0.79 -1.36 -0.50
C LEU A 125 -1.60 -1.13 -1.77
N GLY A 126 -2.10 0.09 -1.98
CA GLY A 126 -2.76 0.52 -3.20
C GLY A 126 -1.84 0.47 -4.41
N ASP A 127 -0.63 1.02 -4.28
CA ASP A 127 0.42 0.96 -5.32
C ASP A 127 0.76 -0.49 -5.68
N ASP A 128 0.96 -1.35 -4.67
CA ASP A 128 1.26 -2.77 -4.85
C ASP A 128 0.11 -3.50 -5.57
N TRP A 129 -1.14 -3.17 -5.21
CA TRP A 129 -2.32 -3.75 -5.82
C TRP A 129 -2.42 -3.37 -7.31
N ILE A 130 -2.22 -2.09 -7.65
CA ILE A 130 -2.21 -1.61 -9.03
C ILE A 130 -1.12 -2.34 -9.83
N ALA A 131 0.11 -2.37 -9.32
CA ALA A 131 1.24 -3.00 -10.00
C ALA A 131 1.01 -4.51 -10.23
N LYS A 132 0.47 -5.21 -9.23
CA LYS A 132 0.16 -6.65 -9.34
C LYS A 132 -0.96 -6.89 -10.34
N THR A 133 -2.08 -6.20 -10.20
CA THR A 133 -3.28 -6.40 -11.03
C THR A 133 -3.00 -6.05 -12.48
N MET A 134 -2.25 -4.99 -12.74
CA MET A 134 -1.82 -4.61 -14.08
C MET A 134 -0.98 -5.71 -14.74
N ARG A 135 0.00 -6.28 -14.02
CA ARG A 135 0.79 -7.41 -14.53
C ARG A 135 -0.08 -8.62 -14.85
N GLU A 136 -1.01 -8.98 -13.97
CA GLU A 136 -1.92 -10.10 -14.17
C GLU A 136 -2.82 -9.89 -15.40
N LYS A 137 -3.39 -8.70 -15.57
CA LYS A 137 -4.24 -8.37 -16.73
C LYS A 137 -3.44 -8.36 -18.02
N LEU A 138 -2.27 -7.73 -18.04
CA LEU A 138 -1.41 -7.73 -19.21
C LEU A 138 -0.97 -9.16 -19.58
N TYR A 139 -0.58 -9.98 -18.61
CA TYR A 139 -0.25 -11.38 -18.84
C TYR A 139 -1.43 -12.15 -19.44
N ASN A 140 -2.63 -11.94 -18.91
CA ASN A 140 -3.85 -12.57 -19.44
C ASN A 140 -4.15 -12.14 -20.88
N ILE A 141 -3.94 -10.88 -21.24
CA ILE A 141 -4.10 -10.40 -22.61
C ILE A 141 -3.16 -11.17 -23.56
N PHE A 142 -1.89 -11.31 -23.17
CA PHE A 142 -0.91 -12.04 -24.01
C PHE A 142 -1.17 -13.54 -24.10
N THR A 143 -1.69 -14.16 -23.05
CA THR A 143 -1.93 -15.62 -23.02
C THR A 143 -3.27 -16.02 -23.61
N SER A 144 -4.26 -15.13 -23.60
CA SER A 144 -5.62 -15.44 -24.10
C SER A 144 -5.81 -15.11 -25.58
N ASN A 145 -4.90 -14.36 -26.18
CA ASN A 145 -4.93 -14.05 -27.61
C ASN A 145 -3.92 -14.90 -28.37
N GLU A 146 -4.37 -15.52 -29.45
CA GLU A 146 -3.48 -16.30 -30.34
C GLU A 146 -2.35 -15.43 -30.90
N THR A 147 -2.68 -14.20 -31.30
CA THR A 147 -1.73 -13.20 -31.77
C THR A 147 -2.21 -11.80 -31.43
N ILE A 148 -1.27 -10.93 -31.02
CA ILE A 148 -1.50 -9.48 -30.93
C ILE A 148 -0.65 -8.84 -32.01
N PRO A 149 -1.26 -8.17 -33.02
CA PRO A 149 -0.49 -7.59 -34.12
C PRO A 149 0.37 -6.42 -33.61
N TYR A 150 1.58 -6.31 -34.14
CA TYR A 150 2.49 -5.20 -33.81
C TYR A 150 2.12 -3.92 -34.58
N THR A 151 0.94 -3.38 -34.27
CA THR A 151 0.29 -2.21 -34.89
C THR A 151 -0.34 -1.33 -33.84
N ASP A 152 -0.79 -0.14 -34.22
CA ASP A 152 -1.52 0.76 -33.29
C ASP A 152 -2.75 0.06 -32.69
N ALA A 153 -3.46 -0.73 -33.47
CA ALA A 153 -4.60 -1.50 -32.97
C ALA A 153 -4.18 -2.56 -31.93
N GLY A 154 -3.05 -3.25 -32.13
CA GLY A 154 -2.52 -4.20 -31.15
C GLY A 154 -2.04 -3.49 -29.89
N PHE A 155 -1.45 -2.31 -30.00
CA PHE A 155 -1.06 -1.50 -28.83
C PHE A 155 -2.27 -1.04 -28.02
N THR A 156 -3.39 -0.71 -28.69
CA THR A 156 -4.64 -0.38 -28.02
C THR A 156 -5.21 -1.58 -27.24
N ILE A 157 -5.09 -2.81 -27.77
CA ILE A 157 -5.52 -4.04 -27.05
C ILE A 157 -4.71 -4.19 -25.74
N VAL A 158 -3.40 -3.97 -25.78
CA VAL A 158 -2.57 -4.04 -24.56
C VAL A 158 -2.91 -2.90 -23.60
N ALA A 159 -3.11 -1.69 -24.12
CA ALA A 159 -3.48 -0.54 -23.31
C ALA A 159 -4.84 -0.71 -22.60
N ALA A 160 -5.77 -1.48 -23.16
CA ALA A 160 -7.03 -1.77 -22.51
C ALA A 160 -6.84 -2.41 -21.12
N GLY A 161 -5.84 -3.26 -20.94
CA GLY A 161 -5.52 -3.81 -19.61
C GLY A 161 -5.03 -2.79 -18.61
N VAL A 162 -4.36 -1.72 -19.08
CA VAL A 162 -3.95 -0.59 -18.24
C VAL A 162 -5.18 0.20 -17.81
N PHE A 163 -6.03 0.59 -18.75
CA PHE A 163 -7.28 1.32 -18.44
C PHE A 163 -8.17 0.54 -17.47
N GLU A 164 -8.45 -0.74 -17.75
CA GLU A 164 -9.26 -1.58 -16.87
C GLU A 164 -8.69 -1.69 -15.45
N THR A 165 -7.35 -1.68 -15.30
CA THR A 165 -6.73 -1.72 -13.97
C THR A 165 -6.94 -0.43 -13.22
N LEU A 166 -6.77 0.71 -13.89
CA LEU A 166 -6.92 2.04 -13.29
C LEU A 166 -8.39 2.34 -12.96
N ASP A 167 -9.33 1.93 -13.82
CA ASP A 167 -10.77 2.02 -13.54
C ASP A 167 -11.14 1.21 -12.29
N GLN A 168 -10.67 -0.03 -12.22
CA GLN A 168 -10.91 -0.89 -11.06
C GLN A 168 -10.26 -0.33 -9.78
N ALA A 169 -9.08 0.30 -9.89
CA ALA A 169 -8.43 0.98 -8.77
C ALA A 169 -9.25 2.19 -8.28
N ALA A 170 -9.89 2.92 -9.20
CA ALA A 170 -10.81 4.00 -8.86
C ALA A 170 -12.08 3.48 -8.17
N ASP A 171 -12.66 2.39 -8.67
CA ASP A 171 -13.82 1.73 -8.06
C ASP A 171 -13.54 1.25 -6.63
N TYR A 172 -12.30 0.83 -6.35
CA TYR A 172 -11.87 0.42 -5.01
C TYR A 172 -11.44 1.59 -4.11
N GLY A 173 -11.46 2.83 -4.63
CA GLY A 173 -11.06 4.01 -3.89
C GLY A 173 -9.55 4.12 -3.67
N ILE A 174 -8.73 3.42 -4.46
CA ILE A 174 -7.27 3.55 -4.47
C ILE A 174 -6.86 4.80 -5.25
N ILE A 175 -7.51 5.04 -6.39
CA ILE A 175 -7.36 6.25 -7.21
C ILE A 175 -8.50 7.21 -6.90
N ALA A 176 -8.20 8.50 -6.83
CA ALA A 176 -9.19 9.54 -6.65
C ALA A 176 -10.20 9.55 -7.82
N THR A 177 -11.44 9.86 -7.52
CA THR A 177 -12.49 10.02 -8.51
C THR A 177 -12.88 11.50 -8.64
N ASP A 178 -13.14 11.92 -9.86
CA ASP A 178 -13.68 13.24 -10.13
C ASP A 178 -15.10 13.35 -9.56
N PRO A 179 -15.40 14.36 -8.72
CA PRO A 179 -16.68 14.46 -8.03
C PRO A 179 -17.87 14.76 -8.94
N GLU A 180 -17.63 15.28 -10.15
CA GLU A 180 -18.71 15.60 -11.09
C GLU A 180 -19.05 14.43 -12.01
N SER A 181 -18.02 13.75 -12.53
CA SER A 181 -18.18 12.63 -13.46
C SER A 181 -18.18 11.26 -12.82
N GLY A 182 -17.61 11.13 -11.62
CA GLY A 182 -17.35 9.85 -10.95
C GLY A 182 -16.22 9.02 -11.59
N ALA A 183 -15.54 9.54 -12.61
CA ALA A 183 -14.44 8.86 -13.28
C ALA A 183 -13.16 8.91 -12.47
N GLY A 184 -12.31 7.89 -12.60
CA GLY A 184 -10.99 7.89 -12.01
C GLY A 184 -10.11 9.02 -12.55
N VAL A 185 -9.37 9.68 -11.65
CA VAL A 185 -8.44 10.76 -12.02
C VAL A 185 -7.11 10.16 -12.40
N TYR A 186 -6.97 9.80 -13.66
CA TYR A 186 -5.73 9.28 -14.22
C TYR A 186 -5.56 9.68 -15.69
N ASN A 187 -4.35 9.57 -16.20
CA ASN A 187 -4.00 9.82 -17.58
C ASN A 187 -3.14 8.67 -18.12
N VAL A 188 -3.45 8.17 -19.33
CA VAL A 188 -2.71 7.11 -20.00
C VAL A 188 -2.36 7.56 -21.41
N SER A 189 -1.09 7.49 -21.76
CA SER A 189 -0.61 7.81 -23.11
C SER A 189 -0.29 6.52 -23.87
N VAL A 190 -1.11 6.18 -24.86
CA VAL A 190 -0.90 4.98 -25.68
C VAL A 190 0.06 5.33 -26.83
N PRO A 191 1.24 4.70 -26.90
CA PRO A 191 2.19 4.98 -27.96
C PRO A 191 1.71 4.47 -29.30
N LYS A 192 2.07 5.17 -30.38
CA LYS A 192 1.86 4.68 -31.75
C LYS A 192 2.97 3.72 -32.15
N ARG A 193 2.68 2.84 -33.12
CA ARG A 193 3.67 1.94 -33.73
C ARG A 193 4.90 2.72 -34.24
N SER A 194 4.68 3.94 -34.76
CA SER A 194 5.75 4.82 -35.26
C SER A 194 6.72 5.34 -34.18
N ALA A 195 6.34 5.25 -32.90
CA ALA A 195 7.20 5.62 -31.78
C ALA A 195 8.19 4.50 -31.38
N ALA A 196 7.96 3.27 -31.85
CA ALA A 196 8.85 2.16 -31.58
C ALA A 196 10.13 2.25 -32.40
N THR A 197 11.25 2.00 -31.75
CA THR A 197 12.56 1.90 -32.41
C THR A 197 12.66 0.60 -33.25
N ASP A 198 13.57 0.57 -34.22
CA ASP A 198 13.82 -0.63 -35.03
C ASP A 198 14.24 -1.83 -34.15
N GLN A 199 14.99 -1.57 -33.09
CA GLN A 199 15.40 -2.59 -32.12
C GLN A 199 14.20 -3.15 -31.35
N GLN A 200 13.30 -2.29 -30.85
CA GLN A 200 12.06 -2.73 -30.20
C GLN A 200 11.19 -3.56 -31.15
N ALA A 201 11.08 -3.10 -32.39
CA ALA A 201 10.33 -3.83 -33.42
C ALA A 201 10.92 -5.22 -33.72
N ALA A 202 12.25 -5.31 -33.85
CA ALA A 202 12.94 -6.58 -34.04
C ALA A 202 12.77 -7.56 -32.87
N LEU A 203 12.74 -7.05 -31.65
CA LEU A 203 12.51 -7.82 -30.42
C LEU A 203 11.03 -8.03 -30.10
N ARG A 204 10.12 -7.49 -30.91
CA ARG A 204 8.66 -7.49 -30.68
C ARG A 204 8.28 -6.85 -29.31
N GLN A 205 9.04 -5.86 -28.88
CA GLN A 205 8.79 -5.11 -27.66
C GLN A 205 7.98 -3.86 -28.00
N MET A 206 6.87 -3.67 -27.30
CA MET A 206 6.09 -2.44 -27.37
C MET A 206 6.82 -1.33 -26.62
N PRO A 207 6.78 -0.06 -27.09
CA PRO A 207 7.18 1.08 -26.27
C PRO A 207 6.37 1.13 -24.96
N ASP A 208 6.97 1.73 -23.94
CA ASP A 208 6.28 1.90 -22.66
C ASP A 208 4.97 2.66 -22.82
N ILE A 209 3.97 2.28 -22.03
CA ILE A 209 2.71 3.00 -21.90
C ILE A 209 2.81 3.85 -20.61
N PRO A 210 3.20 5.13 -20.71
CA PRO A 210 3.25 5.98 -19.54
C PRO A 210 1.82 6.24 -19.04
N TRP A 211 1.65 6.15 -17.73
CA TRP A 211 0.42 6.49 -17.05
C TRP A 211 0.72 7.22 -15.75
N GLU A 212 -0.20 8.07 -15.36
CA GLU A 212 -0.18 8.81 -14.11
C GLU A 212 -1.56 8.70 -13.48
N ALA A 213 -1.63 8.56 -12.17
CA ALA A 213 -2.88 8.52 -11.44
C ALA A 213 -2.76 9.31 -10.14
N GLN A 214 -3.83 9.96 -9.75
CA GLN A 214 -3.92 10.61 -8.47
C GLN A 214 -4.45 9.60 -7.45
N LEU A 215 -3.64 9.25 -6.45
CA LEU A 215 -4.10 8.39 -5.36
C LEU A 215 -5.21 9.08 -4.57
N ALA A 216 -6.18 8.29 -4.15
CA ALA A 216 -7.22 8.80 -3.28
C ALA A 216 -6.59 9.15 -1.92
N VAL A 217 -6.83 10.37 -1.44
CA VAL A 217 -6.55 10.71 -0.05
C VAL A 217 -7.64 10.01 0.76
N PRO A 218 -7.30 9.09 1.69
CA PRO A 218 -8.29 8.48 2.56
C PRO A 218 -9.15 9.57 3.18
N SER A 219 -10.46 9.41 3.10
CA SER A 219 -11.38 10.41 3.64
C SER A 219 -11.05 10.66 5.10
N MET A 220 -10.73 11.90 5.42
CA MET A 220 -10.62 12.32 6.81
C MET A 220 -11.97 12.12 7.49
N VAL A 221 -11.98 11.31 8.52
CA VAL A 221 -13.10 11.21 9.47
C VAL A 221 -12.77 12.03 10.70
#